data_b6a54db02ec22847c6b9ae0aaf14c71e
#
_entry.id   b6a54db02ec22847c6b9ae0aaf14c71e
#
_cell.length_a   1.000
_cell.length_b   1.000
_cell.length_c   1.000
_cell.angle_alpha   90.00
_cell.angle_beta   90.00
_cell.angle_gamma   90.00
#
_symmetry.space_group_name_H-M   'P 1'
#
loop_
_entity.id
_entity.type
_entity.pdbx_description
1 polymer ?
#
loop_
_entity_poly.entity_id
_entity_poly.type
_entity_poly.pdbx_seq_one_letter_code
_entity_poly.pdbx_strand_id
1 'polypeptide(L)' 'MGKFQIPSTPSTTNKTIRFPNDVIEKVEKAIEGKECTFSAFVIAAVKLALEEIELSYL' A
#
# COMPACT_ATOMS: atom_id res chain seq x y z
N MET A 1 -22.27 12.39 20.36
CA MET A 1 -22.09 12.45 19.90
C MET A 1 -21.65 12.39 19.10
N GLY A 2 -21.51 12.50 18.84
CA GLY A 2 -21.19 12.51 17.91
C GLY A 2 -20.61 11.72 17.06
N LYS A 3 -20.98 11.48 16.37
CA LYS A 3 -20.48 10.76 15.68
C LYS A 3 -20.02 11.40 14.57
N PHE A 4 -18.93 11.65 14.44
CA PHE A 4 -18.37 12.26 13.33
C PHE A 4 -17.99 11.22 12.35
N GLN A 5 -18.45 11.36 11.16
CA GLN A 5 -18.13 10.39 10.20
C GLN A 5 -17.45 11.04 9.08
N ILE A 6 -16.50 10.41 8.48
CA ILE A 6 -15.80 10.92 7.32
C ILE A 6 -16.32 10.16 6.13
N PRO A 7 -17.21 10.73 5.41
CA PRO A 7 -17.96 9.95 4.43
C PRO A 7 -17.23 9.63 3.16
N SER A 8 -16.22 10.34 2.84
CA SER A 8 -15.66 10.21 1.50
C SER A 8 -14.60 9.15 1.36
N THR A 9 -14.14 8.59 2.47
CA THR A 9 -13.06 7.65 2.36
C THR A 9 -13.57 6.24 2.17
N PRO A 10 -12.92 5.48 1.32
CA PRO A 10 -13.26 4.07 1.20
C PRO A 10 -12.97 3.34 2.50
N SER A 11 -13.67 2.28 2.71
CA SER A 11 -13.42 1.44 3.86
C SER A 11 -12.03 0.86 3.79
N THR A 12 -11.33 0.88 4.90
CA THR A 12 -10.03 0.26 4.98
C THR A 12 -10.00 -0.64 6.20
N THR A 13 -9.15 -1.64 6.14
CA THR A 13 -8.95 -2.58 7.21
C THR A 13 -7.47 -2.68 7.49
N ASN A 14 -7.11 -2.64 8.76
CA ASN A 14 -5.72 -2.79 9.12
C ASN A 14 -5.28 -4.23 8.93
N LYS A 15 -4.15 -4.39 8.28
CA LYS A 15 -3.54 -5.69 8.13
C LYS A 15 -2.09 -5.60 8.57
N THR A 16 -1.65 -6.55 9.33
CA THR A 16 -0.27 -6.60 9.79
C THR A 16 0.50 -7.54 8.91
N ILE A 17 1.58 -7.04 8.33
CA ILE A 17 2.41 -7.84 7.43
C ILE A 17 3.83 -7.74 7.89
N ARG A 18 4.51 -8.86 7.93
CA ARG A 18 5.92 -8.89 8.25
C ARG A 18 6.71 -8.80 6.97
N PHE A 19 7.64 -7.86 6.94
CA PHE A 19 8.49 -7.68 5.78
C PHE A 19 9.90 -8.14 6.12
N PRO A 20 10.54 -8.88 5.24
CA PRO A 20 11.96 -9.14 5.41
C PRO A 20 12.74 -7.83 5.44
N ASN A 21 13.82 -7.81 6.19
CA ASN A 21 14.58 -6.58 6.34
C ASN A 21 15.13 -6.07 5.02
N ASP A 22 15.55 -6.97 4.15
CA ASP A 22 16.11 -6.54 2.87
C ASP A 22 15.04 -5.89 2.00
N VAL A 23 13.80 -6.35 2.09
CA VAL A 23 12.72 -5.73 1.34
C VAL A 23 12.44 -4.33 1.88
N ILE A 24 12.45 -4.18 3.20
CA ILE A 24 12.24 -2.87 3.79
C ILE A 24 13.29 -1.89 3.32
N GLU A 25 14.54 -2.32 3.31
CA GLU A 25 15.61 -1.45 2.85
C GLU A 25 15.43 -1.03 1.40
N LYS A 26 15.04 -1.97 0.57
CA LYS A 26 14.87 -1.68 -0.84
C LYS A 26 13.73 -0.69 -1.08
N VAL A 27 12.64 -0.86 -0.34
CA VAL A 27 11.52 0.06 -0.47
C VAL A 27 11.93 1.44 0.00
N GLU A 28 12.61 1.51 1.14
CA GLU A 28 13.02 2.81 1.66
C GLU A 28 13.94 3.53 0.71
N LYS A 29 14.82 2.81 0.06
CA LYS A 29 15.69 3.43 -0.93
C LYS A 29 14.90 3.88 -2.15
N ALA A 30 13.91 3.10 -2.54
CA ALA A 30 13.13 3.44 -3.72
C ALA A 30 12.33 4.73 -3.53
N ILE A 31 11.87 4.98 -2.31
CA ILE A 31 11.07 6.18 -2.06
C ILE A 31 11.89 7.32 -1.49
N GLU A 32 13.18 7.11 -1.31
CA GLU A 32 14.05 8.13 -0.75
C GLU A 32 14.04 9.36 -1.63
N GLY A 33 13.83 10.52 -1.02
CA GLY A 33 13.79 11.76 -1.78
C GLY A 33 12.48 12.01 -2.50
N LYS A 34 11.51 11.14 -2.34
CA LYS A 34 10.22 11.30 -2.97
C LYS A 34 9.15 11.53 -1.92
N GLU A 35 8.09 12.18 -2.33
CA GLU A 35 6.98 12.43 -1.41
C GLU A 35 6.05 11.23 -1.41
N CYS A 36 6.54 10.15 -0.87
CA CYS A 36 5.80 8.90 -0.89
C CYS A 36 6.11 8.18 0.40
N THR A 37 5.08 7.76 1.10
CA THR A 37 5.27 7.00 2.32
C THR A 37 5.47 5.53 1.99
N PHE A 38 5.99 4.80 2.97
CA PHE A 38 6.16 3.36 2.84
C PHE A 38 4.82 2.70 2.51
N SER A 39 3.77 3.07 3.26
CA SER A 39 2.46 2.47 3.03
C SER A 39 1.93 2.75 1.64
N ALA A 40 2.08 3.98 1.18
CA ALA A 40 1.59 4.34 -0.14
C ALA A 40 2.31 3.54 -1.22
N PHE A 41 3.62 3.37 -1.07
CA PHE A 41 4.38 2.58 -2.03
C PHE A 41 3.89 1.13 -2.05
N VAL A 42 3.72 0.55 -0.86
CA VAL A 42 3.30 -0.85 -0.77
C VAL A 42 1.91 -1.04 -1.40
N ILE A 43 1.01 -0.14 -1.11
CA ILE A 43 -0.34 -0.26 -1.65
C ILE A 43 -0.31 -0.16 -3.17
N ALA A 44 0.46 0.77 -3.70
CA ALA A 44 0.56 0.90 -5.15
C ALA A 44 1.16 -0.35 -5.77
N ALA A 45 2.18 -0.91 -5.14
CA ALA A 45 2.80 -2.11 -5.66
C ALA A 45 1.85 -3.29 -5.65
N VAL A 46 1.05 -3.40 -4.59
CA VAL A 46 0.08 -4.48 -4.51
C VAL A 46 -0.98 -4.33 -5.61
N LYS A 47 -1.44 -3.11 -5.83
CA LYS A 47 -2.42 -2.89 -6.89
C LYS A 47 -1.86 -3.27 -8.25
N LEU A 48 -0.63 -2.92 -8.49
CA LEU A 48 0.00 -3.26 -9.77
C LEU A 48 0.12 -4.76 -9.93
N ALA A 49 0.53 -5.44 -8.87
CA ALA A 49 0.66 -6.90 -8.93
C ALA A 49 -0.68 -7.56 -9.19
N LEU A 50 -1.74 -7.04 -8.59
CA LEU A 50 -3.07 -7.59 -8.82
C LEU A 50 -3.50 -7.40 -10.26
N GLU A 51 -3.18 -6.24 -10.84
CA GLU A 51 -3.53 -6.01 -12.24
C GLU A 51 -2.84 -7.01 -13.15
N GLU A 52 -1.58 -7.31 -12.85
CA GLU A 52 -0.86 -8.27 -13.67
C GLU A 52 -1.43 -9.66 -13.54
N ILE A 53 -1.85 -10.03 -12.34
CA ILE A 53 -2.47 -11.33 -12.14
C ILE A 53 -3.78 -11.43 -12.88
N GLU A 54 -4.58 -10.37 -12.84
CA GLU A 54 -5.86 -10.38 -13.53
C GLU A 54 -5.68 -10.49 -15.03
N LEU A 55 -4.67 -9.82 -15.57
CA LEU A 55 -4.40 -9.93 -16.98
C LEU A 55 -3.95 -11.34 -17.34
N SER A 56 -3.24 -11.99 -16.44
CA SER A 56 -2.81 -13.35 -16.71
C SER A 56 -3.96 -14.31 -16.81
N TYR A 57 -5.02 -14.04 -16.08
CA TYR A 57 -6.19 -14.91 -16.15
C TYR A 57 -6.98 -14.77 -17.42
N LEU A 58 -6.84 -13.64 -18.05
CA LEU A 58 -7.56 -13.40 -19.27
C LEU A 58 -6.80 -13.88 -20.48
#